data_7790cfafc7e8938429043175abf6c82d
#
_entry.id   7790cfafc7e8938429043175abf6c82d
#
_cell.length_a   1.000
_cell.length_b   1.000
_cell.length_c   1.000
_cell.angle_alpha   90.00
_cell.angle_beta   90.00
_cell.angle_gamma   90.00
#
_symmetry.space_group_name_H-M   'P 1'
#
loop_
_entity.id
_entity.type
_entity.pdbx_description
1 polymer ?
#
loop_
_entity_poly.entity_id
_entity_poly.type
_entity_poly.pdbx_seq_one_letter_code
_entity_poly.pdbx_strand_id
1 'polypeptide(L)' 'MNNLKGYAIANDGNMKRIAITYDVIDDETGKPTALNKKTNMFITDASVLETIRQIDAFAQGIIDNQ' A
#
# COMPACT_ATOMS: atom_id res chain seq x y z
N MET A 1 10.21 -9.91 12.55
CA MET A 1 9.51 -8.62 12.31
C MET A 1 9.35 -8.40 10.83
N ASN A 2 8.21 -7.92 10.43
CA ASN A 2 7.96 -7.56 9.03
C ASN A 2 8.19 -6.05 8.88
N ASN A 3 9.01 -5.69 7.90
CA ASN A 3 9.39 -4.29 7.68
C ASN A 3 8.80 -3.80 6.36
N LEU A 4 7.90 -2.83 6.43
CA LEU A 4 7.27 -2.25 5.25
C LEU A 4 8.30 -1.53 4.38
N LYS A 5 8.36 -1.88 3.09
CA LYS A 5 9.20 -1.19 2.12
C LYS A 5 8.42 -0.22 1.26
N GLY A 6 7.21 -0.60 0.89
CA GLY A 6 6.39 0.27 0.08
C GLY A 6 5.05 -0.36 -0.24
N TYR A 7 4.21 0.41 -0.86
CA TYR A 7 2.89 -0.06 -1.25
C TYR A 7 2.37 0.76 -2.42
N ALA A 8 1.38 0.20 -3.11
CA ALA A 8 0.65 0.91 -4.15
C ALA A 8 -0.83 0.64 -3.97
N ILE A 9 -1.63 1.66 -4.20
CA ILE A 9 -3.09 1.55 -4.12
C ILE A 9 -3.64 1.77 -5.52
N ALA A 10 -4.49 0.87 -5.97
CA ALA A 10 -5.08 0.93 -7.30
C ALA A 10 -6.59 0.80 -7.23
N ASN A 11 -7.26 1.42 -8.19
CA ASN A 11 -8.67 1.23 -8.39
C ASN A 11 -8.88 -0.09 -9.14
N ASP A 12 -9.77 -0.92 -8.62
CA ASP A 12 -10.13 -2.19 -9.22
C ASP A 12 -11.66 -2.26 -9.25
N GLY A 13 -12.25 -1.77 -10.33
CA GLY A 13 -13.69 -1.57 -10.40
C GLY A 13 -14.15 -0.53 -9.38
N ASN A 14 -15.09 -0.90 -8.53
CA ASN A 14 -15.58 -0.01 -7.46
C ASN A 14 -14.80 -0.17 -6.15
N MET A 15 -13.72 -0.95 -6.15
CA MET A 15 -12.97 -1.28 -4.94
C MET A 15 -11.55 -0.75 -5.04
N LYS A 16 -10.94 -0.57 -3.87
CA LYS A 16 -9.53 -0.21 -3.76
C LYS A 16 -8.73 -1.47 -3.38
N ARG A 17 -7.64 -1.70 -4.10
CA ARG A 17 -6.71 -2.80 -3.82
C ARG A 17 -5.38 -2.21 -3.40
N ILE A 18 -4.80 -2.74 -2.34
CA ILE A 18 -3.46 -2.36 -1.91
C ILE A 18 -2.50 -3.53 -2.17
N ALA A 19 -1.39 -3.23 -2.82
CA ALA A 19 -0.27 -4.16 -2.99
C ALA A 19 0.85 -3.69 -2.09
N ILE A 20 1.38 -4.59 -1.26
CA ILE A 20 2.37 -4.25 -0.23
C ILE A 20 3.65 -5.04 -0.49
N THR A 21 4.79 -4.36 -0.37
CA THR A 21 6.11 -4.99 -0.42
C THR A 21 6.76 -4.82 0.93
N TYR A 22 7.31 -5.91 1.46
CA TYR A 22 7.95 -5.89 2.78
C TYR A 22 9.09 -6.88 2.85
N ASP A 23 9.98 -6.67 3.83
CA ASP A 23 11.05 -7.60 4.18
C ASP A 23 10.70 -8.28 5.50
N VAL A 24 11.17 -9.51 5.66
CA VAL A 24 11.09 -10.22 6.94
C VAL A 24 12.46 -10.15 7.60
N ILE A 25 12.50 -9.63 8.82
CA ILE A 25 13.72 -9.39 9.57
C ILE A 25 13.73 -10.32 10.78
N ASP A 26 14.87 -11.00 11.00
CA ASP A 26 15.08 -11.81 12.20
C ASP A 26 15.23 -10.87 13.40
N ASP A 27 14.39 -11.05 14.41
CA ASP A 27 14.35 -10.16 15.57
C ASP A 27 15.59 -10.30 16.45
N GLU A 28 16.30 -11.43 16.40
CA GLU A 28 17.48 -11.66 17.21
C GLU A 28 18.75 -11.11 16.56
N THR A 29 18.90 -11.30 15.25
CA THR A 29 20.12 -10.91 14.54
C THR A 29 20.00 -9.58 13.82
N GLY A 30 18.78 -9.11 13.56
CA GLY A 30 18.53 -7.92 12.75
C GLY A 30 18.78 -8.13 11.27
N LYS A 31 19.02 -9.36 10.83
CA LYS A 31 19.30 -9.67 9.43
C LYS A 31 18.03 -10.06 8.70
N PRO A 32 17.90 -9.66 7.43
CA PRO A 32 16.75 -10.08 6.64
C PRO A 32 16.79 -11.60 6.38
N THR A 33 15.65 -12.25 6.60
CA THR A 33 15.46 -13.67 6.26
C THR A 33 14.68 -13.84 4.97
N ALA A 34 13.95 -12.82 4.53
CA ALA A 34 13.29 -12.78 3.24
C ALA A 34 13.18 -11.34 2.79
N LEU A 35 13.41 -11.11 1.50
CA LEU A 35 13.38 -9.76 0.92
C LEU A 35 12.27 -9.65 -0.11
N ASN A 36 11.66 -8.47 -0.18
CA ASN A 36 10.70 -8.10 -1.22
C ASN A 36 9.52 -9.07 -1.32
N LYS A 37 9.02 -9.50 -0.17
CA LYS A 37 7.79 -10.29 -0.12
C LYS A 37 6.62 -9.40 -0.48
N LYS A 38 5.65 -9.98 -1.18
CA LYS A 38 4.52 -9.22 -1.70
C LYS A 38 3.21 -9.84 -1.22
N THR A 39 2.28 -8.96 -0.89
CA THR A 39 0.91 -9.37 -0.61
C THR A 39 -0.02 -8.30 -1.15
N ASN A 40 -1.27 -8.65 -1.36
CA ASN A 40 -2.27 -7.68 -1.76
C ASN A 40 -3.63 -8.06 -1.19
N MET A 41 -4.50 -7.06 -1.05
CA MET A 41 -5.84 -7.27 -0.56
C MET A 41 -6.74 -6.11 -0.95
N PHE A 42 -8.04 -6.33 -0.89
CA PHE A 42 -8.99 -5.24 -1.01
C PHE A 42 -9.09 -4.49 0.33
N ILE A 43 -9.24 -3.18 0.24
CA ILE A 43 -9.37 -2.32 1.40
C ILE A 43 -10.85 -2.17 1.71
N THR A 44 -11.24 -2.52 2.95
CA THR A 44 -12.63 -2.43 3.40
C THR A 44 -12.81 -1.48 4.59
N ASP A 45 -11.72 -1.02 5.21
CA ASP A 45 -11.76 -0.10 6.34
C ASP A 45 -12.25 1.28 5.89
N ALA A 46 -13.33 1.76 6.50
CA ALA A 46 -13.98 3.00 6.09
C ALA A 46 -13.09 4.23 6.29
N SER A 47 -12.30 4.27 7.36
CA SER A 47 -11.42 5.42 7.62
C SER A 47 -10.24 5.45 6.66
N VAL A 48 -9.71 4.29 6.31
CA VAL A 48 -8.64 4.19 5.31
C VAL A 48 -9.18 4.60 3.93
N LEU A 49 -10.38 4.15 3.56
CA LEU A 49 -11.01 4.53 2.29
C LEU A 49 -11.21 6.05 2.20
N GLU A 50 -11.58 6.70 3.29
CA GLU A 50 -11.73 8.16 3.32
C GLU A 50 -10.40 8.87 3.07
N THR A 51 -9.32 8.39 3.69
CA THR A 51 -7.98 8.92 3.45
C THR A 51 -7.57 8.76 1.99
N ILE A 52 -7.87 7.62 1.39
CA ILE A 52 -7.57 7.35 -0.01
C ILE A 52 -8.35 8.30 -0.93
N ARG A 53 -9.59 8.63 -0.61
CA ARG A 53 -10.37 9.60 -1.40
C ARG A 53 -9.69 10.96 -1.46
N GLN A 54 -9.06 11.38 -0.38
CA GLN A 54 -8.30 12.64 -0.35
C GLN A 54 -7.10 12.57 -1.28
N ILE A 55 -6.40 11.45 -1.29
CA ILE A 55 -5.26 11.22 -2.18
C ILE A 55 -5.74 11.16 -3.63
N ASP A 56 -6.84 10.47 -3.89
CA ASP A 56 -7.43 10.41 -5.24
C ASP A 56 -7.77 11.80 -5.77
N ALA A 57 -8.36 12.65 -4.94
CA ALA A 57 -8.70 14.02 -5.33
C ALA A 57 -7.45 14.83 -5.66
N PHE A 58 -6.40 14.68 -4.88
CA PHE A 58 -5.10 15.31 -5.14
C PHE A 58 -4.52 14.84 -6.47
N ALA A 59 -4.50 13.52 -6.70
CA ALA A 59 -4.00 12.94 -7.95
C ALA A 59 -4.83 13.38 -9.15
N GLN A 60 -6.16 13.42 -9.01
CA GLN A 60 -7.05 13.88 -10.08
C GLN A 60 -6.75 15.33 -10.45
N GLY A 61 -6.48 16.19 -9.46
CA GLY A 61 -6.10 17.58 -9.71
C GLY A 61 -4.82 17.68 -10.53
N ILE A 62 -3.86 16.79 -10.29
CA ILE A 62 -2.60 16.76 -11.06
C ILE A 62 -2.87 16.42 -12.53
N ILE A 63 -3.64 15.34 -12.78
CA ILE A 63 -3.88 14.92 -14.16
C ILE A 63 -4.80 15.88 -14.91
N ASP A 64 -5.68 16.57 -14.21
CA ASP A 64 -6.55 17.58 -14.86
C ASP A 64 -5.78 18.80 -15.35
N ASN A 65 -4.57 18.99 -14.87
CA ASN A 65 -3.68 20.08 -15.29
C ASN A 65 -2.63 19.65 -16.32
N GLN A 66 -2.71 18.43 -16.82
CA GLN A 66 -1.76 17.93 -17.83
C GLN A 66 -2.05 18.39 -19.25
#